data_0db087fcc3da2a5ec95626e6b07f27f8
#
_entry.id   0db087fcc3da2a5ec95626e6b07f27f8
#
_cell.length_a   1.000
_cell.length_b   1.000
_cell.length_c   1.000
_cell.angle_alpha   90.00
_cell.angle_beta   90.00
_cell.angle_gamma   90.00
#
_symmetry.space_group_name_H-M   'P 1'
#
loop_
_entity.id
_entity.type
_entity.pdbx_description
1 polymer ?
#
loop_
_entity_poly.entity_id
_entity_poly.type
_entity_poly.pdbx_seq_one_letter_code
_entity_poly.pdbx_strand_id
1 'polypeptide(L)'
;GLRDALYDAGLVADNRLAVAGASMGGMTALGIMTHHPEVRSVACLMGSGYFTSLAKTLFPPQDLTEMTARLADWEVTRALPRVADRPLLLWHGDADDVVPPDGTFRLQQALKREGLDGNLTCLWESGVRHRITPAALEATVAFFRQHL
;
A
#
# COMPACT_ATOMS: atom_id res chain seq x y z
N GLY A 1 -15.57 -12.22 -9.80
CA GLY A 1 -14.16 -11.94 -10.06
C GLY A 1 -13.28 -13.11 -9.68
N LEU A 2 -12.00 -12.94 -9.79
CA LEU A 2 -11.01 -13.99 -9.48
C LEU A 2 -11.13 -14.49 -8.03
N ARG A 3 -11.34 -13.57 -7.09
CA ARG A 3 -11.51 -13.92 -5.68
C ARG A 3 -12.66 -14.90 -5.49
N ASP A 4 -13.82 -14.58 -6.05
CA ASP A 4 -15.00 -15.42 -5.91
C ASP A 4 -14.81 -16.80 -6.56
N ALA A 5 -14.15 -16.84 -7.72
CA ALA A 5 -13.81 -18.09 -8.39
C ALA A 5 -12.87 -18.97 -7.53
N LEU A 6 -11.86 -18.38 -6.92
CA LEU A 6 -10.95 -19.09 -6.02
C LEU A 6 -11.67 -19.60 -4.76
N TYR A 7 -12.60 -18.84 -4.28
CA TYR A 7 -13.43 -19.15 -3.13
C TYR A 7 -14.33 -20.37 -3.43
N ASP A 8 -15.06 -20.28 -4.53
CA ASP A 8 -15.97 -21.35 -4.98
C ASP A 8 -15.20 -22.64 -5.27
N ALA A 9 -13.96 -22.53 -5.74
CA ALA A 9 -13.09 -23.67 -5.97
C ALA A 9 -12.46 -24.24 -4.69
N GLY A 10 -12.68 -23.61 -3.53
CA GLY A 10 -12.11 -24.07 -2.27
C GLY A 10 -10.60 -23.79 -2.13
N LEU A 11 -10.03 -22.93 -2.99
CA LEU A 11 -8.61 -22.62 -2.98
C LEU A 11 -8.25 -21.48 -2.03
N VAL A 12 -9.24 -20.70 -1.58
CA VAL A 12 -9.09 -19.61 -0.63
C VAL A 12 -10.08 -19.80 0.52
N ALA A 13 -9.59 -19.73 1.74
CA ALA A 13 -10.45 -19.83 2.92
C ALA A 13 -11.08 -18.47 3.25
N ASP A 14 -12.19 -18.50 3.99
CA ASP A 14 -12.87 -17.31 4.50
C ASP A 14 -11.92 -16.38 5.25
N ASN A 15 -12.01 -15.07 4.97
CA ASN A 15 -11.27 -14.03 5.68
C ASN A 15 -9.75 -14.19 5.64
N ARG A 16 -9.21 -14.90 4.64
CA ARG A 16 -7.77 -15.09 4.48
C ARG A 16 -7.23 -14.48 3.18
N LEU A 17 -7.91 -13.45 2.68
CA LEU A 17 -7.45 -12.72 1.51
C LEU A 17 -6.51 -11.60 1.95
N ALA A 18 -5.31 -11.60 1.41
CA ALA A 18 -4.32 -10.55 1.60
C ALA A 18 -3.85 -10.02 0.25
N VAL A 19 -3.38 -8.79 0.22
CA VAL A 19 -2.91 -8.14 -1.01
C VAL A 19 -1.53 -7.57 -0.77
N ALA A 20 -0.62 -7.82 -1.69
CA ALA A 20 0.69 -7.18 -1.73
C ALA A 20 0.89 -6.51 -3.08
N GLY A 21 1.55 -5.37 -3.07
CA GLY A 21 1.90 -4.68 -4.30
C GLY A 21 3.17 -3.87 -4.14
N ALA A 22 3.87 -3.66 -5.26
CA ALA A 22 5.11 -2.91 -5.29
C ALA A 22 5.00 -1.75 -6.28
N SER A 23 5.60 -0.61 -5.94
CA SER A 23 5.59 0.60 -6.77
C SER A 23 4.14 1.04 -7.07
N MET A 24 3.72 1.15 -8.32
CA MET A 24 2.32 1.43 -8.66
C MET A 24 1.37 0.34 -8.14
N GLY A 25 1.82 -0.91 -8.08
CA GLY A 25 1.08 -2.00 -7.45
C GLY A 25 0.87 -1.79 -5.94
N GLY A 26 1.82 -1.15 -5.27
CA GLY A 26 1.69 -0.76 -3.87
C GLY A 26 0.61 0.30 -3.66
N MET A 27 0.55 1.28 -4.54
CA MET A 27 -0.51 2.27 -4.58
C MET A 27 -1.87 1.60 -4.78
N THR A 28 -1.96 0.68 -5.73
CA THR A 28 -3.17 -0.09 -5.99
C THR A 28 -3.59 -0.92 -4.77
N ALA A 29 -2.64 -1.55 -4.09
CA ALA A 29 -2.92 -2.33 -2.89
C ALA A 29 -3.55 -1.48 -1.77
N LEU A 30 -3.05 -0.27 -1.56
CA LEU A 30 -3.63 0.66 -0.61
C LEU A 30 -5.04 1.09 -1.01
N GLY A 31 -5.26 1.36 -2.30
CA GLY A 31 -6.59 1.67 -2.82
C GLY A 31 -7.57 0.52 -2.62
N ILE A 32 -7.15 -0.70 -2.88
CA ILE A 32 -7.94 -1.90 -2.63
C ILE A 32 -8.30 -2.00 -1.14
N MET A 33 -7.36 -1.73 -0.25
CA MET A 33 -7.61 -1.75 1.19
C MET A 33 -8.72 -0.78 1.60
N THR A 34 -8.72 0.43 1.03
CA THR A 34 -9.72 1.44 1.38
C THR A 34 -11.13 1.11 0.86
N HIS A 35 -11.23 0.38 -0.25
CA HIS A 35 -12.50 0.07 -0.90
C HIS A 35 -13.01 -1.35 -0.66
N HIS A 36 -12.18 -2.24 -0.13
CA HIS A 36 -12.50 -3.65 0.05
C HIS A 36 -12.23 -4.10 1.49
N PRO A 37 -13.21 -3.92 2.39
CA PRO A 37 -13.03 -4.27 3.81
C PRO A 37 -12.82 -5.76 4.06
N GLU A 38 -13.14 -6.62 3.07
CA GLU A 38 -12.91 -8.06 3.15
C GLU A 38 -11.43 -8.45 3.01
N VAL A 39 -10.57 -7.56 2.53
CA VAL A 39 -9.13 -7.81 2.48
C VAL A 39 -8.56 -7.71 3.90
N ARG A 40 -7.97 -8.80 4.37
CA ARG A 40 -7.56 -8.93 5.77
C ARG A 40 -6.29 -8.18 6.11
N SER A 41 -5.31 -8.18 5.22
CA SER A 41 -4.03 -7.50 5.42
C SER A 41 -3.44 -7.06 4.09
N VAL A 42 -2.62 -6.03 4.14
CA VAL A 42 -2.03 -5.43 2.94
C VAL A 42 -0.55 -5.13 3.17
N ALA A 43 0.26 -5.39 2.15
CA ALA A 43 1.65 -4.96 2.10
C ALA A 43 1.85 -4.01 0.91
N CYS A 44 2.30 -2.81 1.18
CA CYS A 44 2.66 -1.80 0.19
C CYS A 44 4.17 -1.60 0.20
N LEU A 45 4.83 -2.07 -0.85
CA LEU A 45 6.28 -2.00 -0.99
C LEU A 45 6.64 -0.90 -1.99
N MET A 46 7.45 0.05 -1.57
CA MET A 46 7.92 1.19 -2.39
C MET A 46 6.81 1.88 -3.18
N GLY A 47 5.65 2.03 -2.55
CA GLY A 47 4.48 2.70 -3.13
C GLY A 47 4.20 4.04 -2.47
N SER A 48 2.97 4.52 -2.61
CA SER A 48 2.51 5.75 -1.96
C SER A 48 1.00 5.72 -1.78
N GLY A 49 0.53 6.28 -0.67
CA GLY A 49 -0.89 6.57 -0.46
C GLY A 49 -1.31 7.94 -0.99
N TYR A 50 -0.36 8.75 -1.42
CA TYR A 50 -0.59 10.10 -1.96
C TYR A 50 -0.64 10.03 -3.48
N PHE A 51 -1.73 9.53 -4.01
CA PHE A 51 -1.88 9.15 -5.41
C PHE A 51 -1.75 10.35 -6.35
N THR A 52 -2.32 11.48 -6.00
CA THR A 52 -2.22 12.70 -6.79
C THR A 52 -0.78 13.20 -6.87
N SER A 53 -0.07 13.20 -5.75
CA SER A 53 1.34 13.60 -5.72
C SER A 53 2.21 12.64 -6.53
N LEU A 54 1.95 11.34 -6.45
CA LEU A 54 2.67 10.34 -7.22
C LEU A 54 2.41 10.49 -8.71
N ALA A 55 1.16 10.74 -9.12
CA ALA A 55 0.81 10.99 -10.51
C ALA A 55 1.59 12.17 -11.08
N LYS A 56 1.71 13.26 -10.33
CA LYS A 56 2.50 14.43 -10.75
C LYS A 56 3.98 14.11 -10.97
N THR A 57 4.51 13.16 -10.23
CA THR A 57 5.90 12.72 -10.34
C THR A 57 6.13 11.83 -11.57
N LEU A 58 5.18 10.94 -11.88
CA LEU A 58 5.36 9.86 -12.85
C LEU A 58 4.80 10.18 -14.24
N PHE A 59 3.89 11.15 -14.39
CA PHE A 59 3.17 11.39 -15.63
C PHE A 59 3.35 12.82 -16.17
N PRO A 60 3.28 13.02 -17.50
CA PRO A 60 3.42 14.34 -18.08
C PRO A 60 2.23 15.25 -17.74
N PRO A 61 2.45 16.60 -17.70
CA PRO A 61 1.42 17.55 -17.28
C PRO A 61 0.11 17.49 -18.05
N GLN A 62 0.15 17.14 -19.34
CA GLN A 62 -1.03 17.08 -20.18
C GLN A 62 -2.04 16.00 -19.73
N ASP A 63 -1.58 14.97 -19.02
CA ASP A 63 -2.42 13.87 -18.59
C ASP A 63 -2.94 14.04 -17.15
N LEU A 64 -2.44 15.04 -16.42
CA LEU A 64 -2.66 15.14 -14.98
C LEU A 64 -4.07 15.50 -14.56
N THR A 65 -4.77 16.34 -15.32
CA THR A 65 -6.10 16.83 -14.94
C THR A 65 -7.11 15.70 -14.82
N GLU A 66 -7.21 14.89 -15.88
CA GLU A 66 -8.12 13.76 -15.90
C GLU A 66 -7.69 12.68 -14.89
N MET A 67 -6.40 12.38 -14.82
CA MET A 67 -5.85 11.38 -13.93
C MET A 67 -6.05 11.77 -12.47
N THR A 68 -5.82 13.04 -12.12
CA THR A 68 -6.04 13.56 -10.77
C THR A 68 -7.51 13.43 -10.37
N ALA A 69 -8.43 13.74 -11.27
CA ALA A 69 -9.86 13.61 -11.02
C ALA A 69 -10.24 12.14 -10.75
N ARG A 70 -9.69 11.19 -11.50
CA ARG A 70 -9.95 9.75 -11.31
C ARG A 70 -9.37 9.20 -10.03
N LEU A 71 -8.19 9.68 -9.63
CA LEU A 71 -7.50 9.19 -8.45
C LEU A 71 -8.00 9.84 -7.15
N ALA A 72 -8.74 10.93 -7.23
CA ALA A 72 -9.19 11.68 -6.05
C ALA A 72 -10.00 10.79 -5.09
N ASP A 73 -10.85 9.91 -5.61
CA ASP A 73 -11.69 9.02 -4.82
C ASP A 73 -10.89 7.87 -4.18
N TRP A 74 -9.66 7.63 -4.67
CA TRP A 74 -8.78 6.57 -4.18
C TRP A 74 -7.70 7.10 -3.24
N GLU A 75 -7.67 8.41 -3.01
CA GLU A 75 -6.67 9.04 -2.14
C GLU A 75 -6.78 8.49 -0.71
N VAL A 76 -5.73 7.85 -0.24
CA VAL A 76 -5.69 7.19 1.07
C VAL A 76 -5.86 8.19 2.20
N THR A 77 -5.37 9.43 2.01
CA THR A 77 -5.47 10.50 3.00
C THR A 77 -6.91 10.88 3.34
N ARG A 78 -7.87 10.59 2.47
CA ARG A 78 -9.29 10.83 2.71
C ARG A 78 -9.98 9.69 3.47
N ALA A 79 -9.27 8.56 3.66
CA ALA A 79 -9.83 7.36 4.23
C ALA A 79 -8.84 6.68 5.18
N LEU A 80 -8.08 7.46 5.97
CA LEU A 80 -7.10 6.93 6.92
C LEU A 80 -7.63 5.83 7.82
N PRO A 81 -8.84 5.92 8.39
CA PRO A 81 -9.37 4.82 9.21
C PRO A 81 -9.48 3.49 8.47
N ARG A 82 -9.66 3.51 7.16
CA ARG A 82 -9.80 2.28 6.35
C ARG A 82 -8.46 1.61 6.02
N VAL A 83 -7.34 2.28 6.22
CA VAL A 83 -6.02 1.66 6.12
C VAL A 83 -5.43 1.39 7.51
N ALA A 84 -6.11 1.80 8.56
CA ALA A 84 -5.67 1.65 9.94
C ALA A 84 -6.42 0.54 10.70
N ASP A 85 -7.55 0.08 10.19
CA ASP A 85 -8.41 -0.90 10.88
C ASP A 85 -7.97 -2.35 10.69
N ARG A 86 -6.92 -2.59 9.90
CA ARG A 86 -6.37 -3.92 9.60
C ARG A 86 -4.85 -3.86 9.50
N PRO A 87 -4.16 -5.00 9.64
CA PRO A 87 -2.71 -5.03 9.48
C PRO A 87 -2.24 -4.46 8.14
N LEU A 88 -1.34 -3.49 8.20
CA LEU A 88 -0.73 -2.84 7.05
C LEU A 88 0.78 -2.85 7.20
N LEU A 89 1.48 -3.36 6.20
CA LEU A 89 2.92 -3.25 6.06
C LEU A 89 3.25 -2.16 5.04
N LEU A 90 4.05 -1.21 5.44
CA LEU A 90 4.70 -0.25 4.56
C LEU A 90 6.20 -0.53 4.55
N TRP A 91 6.77 -0.73 3.38
CA TRP A 91 8.21 -0.89 3.23
C TRP A 91 8.71 0.07 2.14
N HIS A 92 9.85 0.72 2.39
CA HIS A 92 10.46 1.62 1.42
C HIS A 92 11.98 1.69 1.63
N GLY A 93 12.72 1.73 0.53
CA GLY A 93 14.13 2.10 0.54
C GLY A 93 14.27 3.62 0.67
N ASP A 94 15.12 4.10 1.55
CA ASP A 94 15.22 5.54 1.82
C ASP A 94 15.95 6.32 0.73
N ALA A 95 16.57 5.63 -0.23
CA ALA A 95 17.25 6.23 -1.38
C ALA A 95 16.45 6.07 -2.69
N ASP A 96 15.16 5.74 -2.61
CA ASP A 96 14.32 5.56 -3.78
C ASP A 96 14.18 6.86 -4.56
N ASP A 97 14.60 6.84 -5.82
CA ASP A 97 14.60 7.99 -6.73
C ASP A 97 13.54 7.90 -7.83
N VAL A 98 12.69 6.88 -7.79
CA VAL A 98 11.58 6.70 -8.72
C VAL A 98 10.25 7.02 -8.03
N VAL A 99 9.94 6.34 -6.94
CA VAL A 99 8.82 6.68 -6.06
C VAL A 99 9.40 7.24 -4.77
N PRO A 100 9.33 8.56 -4.57
CA PRO A 100 9.96 9.18 -3.41
C PRO A 100 9.48 8.56 -2.09
N PRO A 101 10.38 8.27 -1.15
CA PRO A 101 10.02 7.66 0.13
C PRO A 101 9.22 8.59 1.04
N ASP A 102 9.16 9.89 0.71
CA ASP A 102 8.40 10.86 1.48
C ASP A 102 6.90 10.54 1.54
N GLY A 103 6.33 9.91 0.51
CA GLY A 103 4.94 9.47 0.53
C GLY A 103 4.67 8.43 1.62
N THR A 104 5.55 7.45 1.76
CA THR A 104 5.48 6.46 2.83
C THR A 104 5.68 7.10 4.21
N PHE A 105 6.66 8.00 4.32
CA PHE A 105 6.93 8.72 5.56
C PHE A 105 5.73 9.58 5.99
N ARG A 106 5.13 10.31 5.06
CA ARG A 106 3.95 11.15 5.33
C ARG A 106 2.76 10.32 5.79
N LEU A 107 2.53 9.15 5.18
CA LEU A 107 1.45 8.26 5.59
C LEU A 107 1.71 7.70 7.00
N GLN A 108 2.93 7.29 7.28
CA GLN A 108 3.33 6.85 8.62
C GLN A 108 3.06 7.94 9.66
N GLN A 109 3.47 9.17 9.36
CA GLN A 109 3.28 10.31 10.27
C GLN A 109 1.80 10.67 10.43
N ALA A 110 1.01 10.62 9.36
CA ALA A 110 -0.42 10.90 9.42
C ALA A 110 -1.16 9.89 10.31
N LEU A 111 -0.88 8.59 10.14
CA LEU A 111 -1.47 7.55 10.97
C LEU A 111 -1.08 7.71 12.44
N LYS A 112 0.18 7.99 12.70
CA LYS A 112 0.69 8.19 14.06
C LYS A 112 0.05 9.42 14.73
N ARG A 113 -0.07 10.51 14.00
CA ARG A 113 -0.64 11.77 14.49
C ARG A 113 -2.12 11.62 14.86
N GLU A 114 -2.86 10.80 14.13
CA GLU A 114 -4.27 10.51 14.38
C GLU A 114 -4.48 9.38 15.40
N GLY A 115 -3.42 8.81 15.95
CA GLY A 115 -3.52 7.67 16.85
C GLY A 115 -3.95 6.37 16.16
N LEU A 116 -3.72 6.24 14.87
CA LEU A 116 -4.19 5.13 14.02
C LEU A 116 -3.06 4.18 13.59
N ASP A 117 -1.92 4.19 14.27
CA ASP A 117 -0.75 3.39 13.87
C ASP A 117 -0.65 2.02 14.58
N GLY A 118 -1.69 1.62 15.32
CA GLY A 118 -1.67 0.36 16.08
C GLY A 118 -1.57 -0.91 15.23
N ASN A 119 -2.05 -0.87 13.98
CA ASN A 119 -1.98 -1.98 13.04
C ASN A 119 -0.90 -1.81 11.97
N LEU A 120 -0.09 -0.77 12.08
CA LEU A 120 0.94 -0.43 11.11
C LEU A 120 2.28 -1.07 11.47
N THR A 121 2.88 -1.73 10.49
CA THR A 121 4.30 -2.10 10.49
C THR A 121 4.97 -1.29 9.39
N CYS A 122 5.91 -0.43 9.73
CA CYS A 122 6.61 0.41 8.76
C CYS A 122 8.11 0.11 8.83
N LEU A 123 8.66 -0.36 7.72
CA LEU A 123 10.05 -0.79 7.62
C LEU A 123 10.79 0.03 6.57
N TRP A 124 11.98 0.46 6.92
CA TRP A 124 12.88 1.23 6.06
C TRP A 124 14.18 0.47 5.82
N GLU A 125 14.70 0.54 4.60
CA GLU A 125 16.07 0.06 4.32
C GLU A 125 16.95 1.21 3.84
N SER A 126 18.05 1.40 4.56
CA SER A 126 19.00 2.47 4.28
C SER A 126 19.78 2.21 3.00
N GLY A 127 19.91 3.24 2.15
CA GLY A 127 20.67 3.18 0.92
C GLY A 127 20.01 2.39 -0.22
N VAL A 128 18.80 1.88 -0.02
CA VAL A 128 18.11 1.10 -1.04
C VAL A 128 17.31 2.03 -1.93
N ARG A 129 17.47 1.87 -3.24
CA ARG A 129 16.77 2.63 -4.26
C ARG A 129 15.44 1.94 -4.63
N HIS A 130 14.96 2.12 -5.86
CA HIS A 130 13.66 1.59 -6.28
C HIS A 130 13.77 0.10 -6.66
N ARG A 131 13.90 -0.76 -5.66
CA ARG A 131 13.96 -2.21 -5.86
C ARG A 131 13.48 -2.94 -4.62
N ILE A 132 12.97 -4.14 -4.82
CA ILE A 132 12.60 -5.04 -3.72
C ILE A 132 13.83 -5.87 -3.36
N THR A 133 14.24 -5.78 -2.10
CA THR A 133 15.37 -6.56 -1.58
C THR A 133 14.90 -7.92 -1.07
N PRO A 134 15.82 -8.89 -0.91
CA PRO A 134 15.49 -10.14 -0.21
C PRO A 134 14.90 -9.91 1.18
N ALA A 135 15.43 -8.93 1.91
CA ALA A 135 14.92 -8.56 3.24
C ALA A 135 13.46 -8.08 3.17
N ALA A 136 13.11 -7.29 2.15
CA ALA A 136 11.72 -6.83 1.94
C ALA A 136 10.78 -8.01 1.68
N LEU A 137 11.20 -8.98 0.87
CA LEU A 137 10.40 -10.18 0.60
C LEU A 137 10.22 -11.03 1.86
N GLU A 138 11.28 -11.24 2.62
CA GLU A 138 11.23 -11.99 3.87
C GLU A 138 10.30 -11.32 4.89
N ALA A 139 10.38 -10.00 5.01
CA ALA A 139 9.52 -9.22 5.89
C ALA A 139 8.05 -9.34 5.47
N THR A 140 7.78 -9.30 4.17
CA THR A 140 6.41 -9.44 3.63
C THR A 140 5.84 -10.82 3.93
N VAL A 141 6.62 -11.88 3.72
CA VAL A 141 6.19 -13.24 4.03
C VAL A 141 5.92 -13.40 5.52
N ALA A 142 6.82 -12.92 6.38
CA ALA A 142 6.66 -12.98 7.82
C ALA A 142 5.40 -12.21 8.27
N PHE A 143 5.17 -11.05 7.70
CA PHE A 143 4.00 -10.23 7.98
C PHE A 143 2.70 -10.97 7.66
N PHE A 144 2.61 -11.57 6.48
CA PHE A 144 1.42 -12.33 6.10
C PHE A 144 1.22 -13.58 6.93
N ARG A 145 2.30 -14.28 7.31
CA ARG A 145 2.19 -15.44 8.21
C ARG A 145 1.61 -15.06 9.56
N GLN A 146 1.92 -13.87 10.04
CA GLN A 146 1.42 -13.37 11.31
C GLN A 146 -0.04 -12.91 11.23
N HIS A 147 -0.49 -12.41 10.07
CA HIS A 147 -1.75 -11.67 9.93
C HIS A 147 -2.77 -12.30 8.97
N LEU A 148 -2.56 -13.53 8.59
CA LEU A 148 -3.53 -14.27 7.78
C LEU A 148 -4.35 -15.28 8.57
#